data_05e3a7a2c80a3d6911122722d3b3ac78
#
_entry.id   05e3a7a2c80a3d6911122722d3b3ac78
#
_cell.length_a   1.000
_cell.length_b   1.000
_cell.length_c   1.000
_cell.angle_alpha   90.00
_cell.angle_beta   90.00
_cell.angle_gamma   90.00
#
_symmetry.space_group_name_H-M   'P 1'
#
loop_
_entity.id
_entity.type
_entity.pdbx_description
1 polymer ?
#
loop_
_entity_poly.entity_id
_entity_poly.type
_entity_poly.pdbx_seq_one_letter_code
_entity_poly.pdbx_strand_id
1 'polypeptide(L)'
;KICRYLDIPFQHISDNQLSAMKRRHSKAQAIELVAKLRKATPDIPLPTNLHVGYPGESEEDFAELMQFVKDTKFDRLGVFAYSEEEGTYSATRLKDDVEEEVKHERVDRIMRLQERISLENNAKRVGQIMSVIIDRKEGDFYIGRSEYDSPEVDQEIVIDSCGKRLYRGRFYDVKITDCEDYDLYASLVYVD
;
A
#
# COMPACT_ATOMS: atom_id res chain seq x y z
N LYS A 1 -13.56 -11.26 -15.67
CA LYS A 1 -13.84 -10.64 -14.36
C LYS A 1 -12.61 -9.83 -13.98
N ILE A 2 -12.82 -8.65 -13.40
CA ILE A 2 -11.77 -7.73 -12.96
C ILE A 2 -11.74 -7.80 -11.43
N CYS A 3 -10.55 -7.91 -10.82
CA CYS A 3 -10.38 -7.82 -9.38
C CYS A 3 -10.68 -6.40 -8.89
N ARG A 4 -11.08 -6.26 -7.64
CA ARG A 4 -11.29 -4.96 -6.99
C ARG A 4 -9.95 -4.42 -6.50
N TYR A 5 -9.12 -3.99 -7.42
CA TYR A 5 -7.77 -3.51 -7.15
C TYR A 5 -7.52 -2.26 -8.01
N LEU A 6 -7.10 -1.16 -7.38
CA LEU A 6 -6.83 0.09 -8.05
C LEU A 6 -5.60 0.76 -7.45
N ASP A 7 -4.46 0.59 -8.10
CA ASP A 7 -3.22 1.27 -7.75
C ASP A 7 -3.19 2.69 -8.34
N ILE A 8 -2.98 3.68 -7.48
CA ILE A 8 -2.92 5.10 -7.86
C ILE A 8 -1.65 5.71 -7.30
N PRO A 9 -0.59 5.86 -8.11
CA PRO A 9 0.65 6.45 -7.65
C PRO A 9 0.51 7.98 -7.52
N PHE A 10 0.10 8.47 -6.34
CA PHE A 10 -0.04 9.90 -6.07
C PHE A 10 1.29 10.63 -6.11
N GLN A 11 2.38 9.98 -5.75
CA GLN A 11 3.76 10.48 -5.69
C GLN A 11 3.97 11.50 -4.56
N HIS A 12 3.12 12.50 -4.44
CA HIS A 12 3.08 13.50 -3.37
C HIS A 12 1.68 14.09 -3.26
N ILE A 13 1.45 15.01 -2.29
CA ILE A 13 0.17 15.70 -2.11
C ILE A 13 0.30 17.23 -2.12
N SER A 14 1.43 17.78 -1.72
CA SER A 14 1.65 19.23 -1.73
C SER A 14 1.61 19.74 -3.18
N ASP A 15 0.87 20.83 -3.43
CA ASP A 15 0.79 21.45 -4.76
C ASP A 15 2.15 21.96 -5.24
N ASN A 16 3.02 22.38 -4.31
CA ASN A 16 4.40 22.75 -4.60
C ASN A 16 5.17 21.59 -5.21
N GLN A 17 5.16 20.44 -4.53
CA GLN A 17 5.87 19.24 -4.99
C GLN A 17 5.25 18.61 -6.24
N LEU A 18 3.93 18.56 -6.33
CA LEU A 18 3.24 18.09 -7.52
C LEU A 18 3.59 18.92 -8.76
N SER A 19 3.69 20.24 -8.61
CA SER A 19 4.14 21.14 -9.68
C SER A 19 5.60 20.91 -10.06
N ALA A 20 6.50 20.77 -9.08
CA ALA A 20 7.92 20.47 -9.31
C ALA A 20 8.12 19.14 -10.04
N MET A 21 7.35 18.11 -9.67
CA MET A 21 7.30 16.79 -10.31
C MET A 21 6.54 16.79 -11.65
N LYS A 22 6.04 17.93 -12.10
CA LYS A 22 5.23 18.09 -13.33
C LYS A 22 3.96 17.22 -13.36
N ARG A 23 3.36 16.98 -12.20
CA ARG A 23 2.07 16.32 -12.11
C ARG A 23 0.96 17.29 -12.52
N ARG A 24 -0.07 16.76 -13.20
CA ARG A 24 -1.16 17.57 -13.77
C ARG A 24 -2.37 17.70 -12.86
N HIS A 25 -2.32 17.15 -11.66
CA HIS A 25 -3.38 17.24 -10.66
C HIS A 25 -2.93 18.05 -9.45
N SER A 26 -3.88 18.62 -8.74
CA SER A 26 -3.66 19.36 -7.50
C SER A 26 -3.98 18.49 -6.28
N LYS A 27 -3.56 18.95 -5.09
CA LYS A 27 -3.96 18.40 -3.80
C LYS A 27 -5.48 18.23 -3.68
N ALA A 28 -6.24 19.26 -4.03
CA ALA A 28 -7.70 19.22 -3.97
C ALA A 28 -8.28 18.13 -4.85
N GLN A 29 -7.77 17.97 -6.07
CA GLN A 29 -8.21 16.93 -6.99
C GLN A 29 -7.87 15.52 -6.51
N ALA A 30 -6.70 15.33 -5.91
CA ALA A 30 -6.30 14.04 -5.32
C ALA A 30 -7.23 13.65 -4.16
N ILE A 31 -7.50 14.57 -3.23
CA ILE A 31 -8.43 14.36 -2.11
C ILE A 31 -9.85 14.07 -2.60
N GLU A 32 -10.33 14.83 -3.58
CA GLU A 32 -11.65 14.59 -4.19
C GLU A 32 -11.75 13.22 -4.87
N LEU A 33 -10.68 12.79 -5.56
CA LEU A 33 -10.62 11.47 -6.19
C LEU A 33 -10.73 10.35 -5.14
N VAL A 34 -9.97 10.43 -4.05
CA VAL A 34 -10.04 9.47 -2.94
C VAL A 34 -11.46 9.42 -2.36
N ALA A 35 -12.06 10.58 -2.10
CA ALA A 35 -13.41 10.66 -1.55
C ALA A 35 -14.45 10.03 -2.50
N LYS A 36 -14.34 10.27 -3.80
CA LYS A 36 -15.22 9.65 -4.82
C LYS A 36 -15.06 8.14 -4.87
N LEU A 37 -13.82 7.64 -4.81
CA LEU A 37 -13.55 6.20 -4.82
C LEU A 37 -14.10 5.52 -3.57
N ARG A 38 -13.82 6.04 -2.39
CA ARG A 38 -14.34 5.51 -1.12
C ARG A 38 -15.88 5.55 -1.06
N LYS A 39 -16.51 6.56 -1.65
CA LYS A 39 -17.98 6.62 -1.76
C LYS A 39 -18.55 5.61 -2.74
N ALA A 40 -17.92 5.42 -3.89
CA ALA A 40 -18.40 4.51 -4.94
C ALA A 40 -18.13 3.05 -4.62
N THR A 41 -17.00 2.76 -3.97
CA THR A 41 -16.54 1.42 -3.64
C THR A 41 -15.84 1.46 -2.27
N PRO A 42 -16.60 1.40 -1.16
CA PRO A 42 -16.05 1.58 0.20
C PRO A 42 -14.91 0.63 0.57
N ASP A 43 -14.97 -0.61 0.06
CA ASP A 43 -14.05 -1.68 0.40
C ASP A 43 -12.92 -1.86 -0.63
N ILE A 44 -12.79 -0.95 -1.62
CA ILE A 44 -11.70 -1.04 -2.59
C ILE A 44 -10.38 -0.69 -1.93
N PRO A 45 -9.36 -1.56 -1.99
CA PRO A 45 -8.02 -1.19 -1.58
C PRO A 45 -7.50 -0.04 -2.44
N LEU A 46 -6.80 0.88 -1.81
CA LEU A 46 -6.12 1.98 -2.47
C LEU A 46 -4.62 1.88 -2.21
N PRO A 47 -3.88 1.03 -2.92
CA PRO A 47 -2.43 1.09 -2.92
C PRO A 47 -1.92 2.36 -3.58
N THR A 48 -0.79 2.87 -3.08
CA THR A 48 -0.13 4.06 -3.63
C THR A 48 1.37 4.02 -3.43
N ASN A 49 2.08 4.79 -4.23
CA ASN A 49 3.49 5.08 -4.06
C ASN A 49 3.69 6.59 -3.82
N LEU A 50 4.55 6.92 -2.87
CA LEU A 50 4.93 8.27 -2.52
C LEU A 50 6.44 8.45 -2.62
N HIS A 51 6.87 9.67 -2.94
CA HIS A 51 8.26 10.08 -2.91
C HIS A 51 8.46 11.18 -1.88
N VAL A 52 9.55 11.10 -1.15
CA VAL A 52 9.98 12.10 -0.17
C VAL A 52 11.39 12.60 -0.49
N GLY A 53 11.70 13.81 -0.05
CA GLY A 53 13.00 14.41 -0.29
C GLY A 53 13.24 14.82 -1.73
N TYR A 54 12.19 15.00 -2.54
CA TYR A 54 12.32 15.56 -3.86
C TYR A 54 12.82 17.01 -3.78
N PRO A 55 13.64 17.51 -4.73
CA PRO A 55 14.21 18.85 -4.68
C PRO A 55 13.20 19.94 -4.32
N GLY A 56 13.53 20.75 -3.30
CA GLY A 56 12.69 21.82 -2.79
C GLY A 56 11.57 21.40 -1.85
N GLU A 57 11.53 20.14 -1.38
CA GLU A 57 10.52 19.69 -0.40
C GLU A 57 10.77 20.29 0.99
N SER A 58 9.87 21.18 1.41
CA SER A 58 9.91 21.79 2.73
C SER A 58 9.34 20.88 3.83
N GLU A 59 9.52 21.28 5.11
CA GLU A 59 8.88 20.57 6.23
C GLU A 59 7.35 20.70 6.19
N GLU A 60 6.83 21.81 5.68
CA GLU A 60 5.39 22.02 5.47
C GLU A 60 4.84 21.07 4.40
N ASP A 61 5.55 20.90 3.27
CA ASP A 61 5.18 19.97 2.21
C ASP A 61 5.13 18.53 2.75
N PHE A 62 6.14 18.15 3.54
CA PHE A 62 6.19 16.83 4.17
C PHE A 62 5.10 16.65 5.23
N ALA A 63 4.80 17.66 6.03
CA ALA A 63 3.70 17.61 7.00
C ALA A 63 2.33 17.42 6.33
N GLU A 64 2.11 18.06 5.17
CA GLU A 64 0.91 17.84 4.35
C GLU A 64 0.81 16.39 3.86
N LEU A 65 1.94 15.80 3.43
CA LEU A 65 2.00 14.42 2.98
C LEU A 65 1.68 13.45 4.12
N MET A 66 2.27 13.66 5.30
CA MET A 66 1.98 12.87 6.50
C MET A 66 0.49 12.94 6.88
N GLN A 67 -0.11 14.13 6.81
CA GLN A 67 -1.53 14.31 7.11
C GLN A 67 -2.41 13.58 6.08
N PHE A 68 -2.04 13.64 4.80
CA PHE A 68 -2.76 12.93 3.74
C PHE A 68 -2.74 11.41 3.94
N VAL A 69 -1.59 10.83 4.29
CA VAL A 69 -1.48 9.39 4.62
C VAL A 69 -2.37 9.03 5.79
N LYS A 70 -2.33 9.84 6.86
CA LYS A 70 -3.14 9.65 8.07
C LYS A 70 -4.64 9.68 7.80
N ASP A 71 -5.10 10.62 6.97
CA ASP A 71 -6.52 10.82 6.68
C ASP A 71 -7.05 9.80 5.66
N THR A 72 -6.23 9.44 4.66
CA THR A 72 -6.62 8.50 3.60
C THR A 72 -6.63 7.06 4.08
N LYS A 73 -5.73 6.70 5.02
CA LYS A 73 -5.55 5.32 5.51
C LYS A 73 -5.39 4.33 4.36
N PHE A 74 -4.35 4.53 3.59
CA PHE A 74 -4.04 3.65 2.46
C PHE A 74 -3.93 2.18 2.91
N ASP A 75 -4.42 1.28 2.07
CA ASP A 75 -4.34 -0.16 2.36
C ASP A 75 -2.91 -0.68 2.15
N ARG A 76 -2.23 -0.15 1.13
CA ARG A 76 -0.83 -0.42 0.82
C ARG A 76 -0.13 0.87 0.44
N LEU A 77 1.08 1.04 0.91
CA LEU A 77 1.85 2.25 0.67
C LEU A 77 3.34 1.92 0.51
N GLY A 78 3.88 2.23 -0.66
CA GLY A 78 5.32 2.30 -0.88
C GLY A 78 5.83 3.73 -0.72
N VAL A 79 6.94 3.91 0.00
CA VAL A 79 7.59 5.21 0.14
C VAL A 79 9.03 5.12 -0.33
N PHE A 80 9.42 6.04 -1.18
CA PHE A 80 10.76 6.07 -1.77
C PHE A 80 11.42 7.42 -1.50
N ALA A 81 12.66 7.38 -1.00
CA ALA A 81 13.52 8.54 -0.98
C ALA A 81 13.84 8.96 -2.42
N TYR A 82 13.85 10.25 -2.69
CA TYR A 82 14.30 10.76 -3.98
C TYR A 82 15.76 10.37 -4.20
N SER A 83 16.05 9.85 -5.38
CA SER A 83 17.38 9.59 -5.89
C SER A 83 17.54 10.29 -7.24
N GLU A 84 18.64 10.98 -7.43
CA GLU A 84 18.91 11.65 -8.70
C GLU A 84 19.25 10.62 -9.78
N GLU A 85 18.45 10.62 -10.85
CA GLU A 85 18.64 9.75 -12.01
C GLU A 85 19.07 10.57 -13.22
N GLU A 86 20.20 10.22 -13.81
CA GLU A 86 20.75 10.89 -14.99
C GLU A 86 19.73 10.98 -16.13
N GLY A 87 19.68 12.13 -16.77
CA GLY A 87 18.79 12.39 -17.91
C GLY A 87 17.35 12.77 -17.53
N THR A 88 17.00 12.73 -16.25
CA THR A 88 15.67 13.18 -15.79
C THR A 88 15.58 14.71 -15.76
N TYR A 89 14.34 15.23 -15.77
CA TYR A 89 14.11 16.67 -15.62
C TYR A 89 14.64 17.19 -14.30
N SER A 90 14.42 16.46 -13.21
CA SER A 90 14.88 16.84 -11.87
C SER A 90 16.41 16.96 -11.84
N ALA A 91 17.14 15.94 -12.29
CA ALA A 91 18.59 15.94 -12.32
C ALA A 91 19.20 17.06 -13.19
N THR A 92 18.50 17.47 -14.25
CA THR A 92 19.02 18.50 -15.18
C THR A 92 18.62 19.92 -14.83
N ARG A 93 17.59 20.14 -14.03
CA ARG A 93 16.96 21.46 -13.81
C ARG A 93 16.76 21.85 -12.36
N LEU A 94 16.77 20.90 -11.45
CA LEU A 94 16.61 21.14 -10.03
C LEU A 94 17.93 20.82 -9.31
N LYS A 95 18.14 21.47 -8.19
CA LYS A 95 19.24 21.14 -7.30
C LYS A 95 18.68 20.24 -6.22
N ASP A 96 19.28 19.08 -6.00
CA ASP A 96 18.98 18.26 -4.83
C ASP A 96 19.50 18.98 -3.58
N ASP A 97 18.59 19.57 -2.84
CA ASP A 97 18.83 20.42 -1.67
C ASP A 97 18.28 19.82 -0.36
N VAL A 98 17.81 18.56 -0.42
CA VAL A 98 17.35 17.82 0.76
C VAL A 98 18.43 16.81 1.14
N GLU A 99 18.97 16.93 2.34
CA GLU A 99 20.02 16.05 2.85
C GLU A 99 19.53 14.58 2.91
N GLU A 100 20.44 13.62 2.63
CA GLU A 100 20.11 12.19 2.58
C GLU A 100 19.53 11.67 3.90
N GLU A 101 20.04 12.12 5.04
CA GLU A 101 19.54 11.78 6.36
C GLU A 101 18.08 12.21 6.54
N VAL A 102 17.72 13.39 6.01
CA VAL A 102 16.34 13.92 6.05
C VAL A 102 15.42 13.08 5.19
N LYS A 103 15.86 12.69 3.98
CA LYS A 103 15.09 11.80 3.10
C LYS A 103 14.78 10.47 3.79
N HIS A 104 15.78 9.83 4.38
CA HIS A 104 15.61 8.57 5.09
C HIS A 104 14.72 8.71 6.32
N GLU A 105 14.89 9.78 7.12
CA GLU A 105 14.01 10.07 8.25
C GLU A 105 12.55 10.21 7.81
N ARG A 106 12.29 10.91 6.70
CA ARG A 106 10.94 11.07 6.15
C ARG A 106 10.32 9.74 5.71
N VAL A 107 11.11 8.87 5.05
CA VAL A 107 10.66 7.50 4.73
C VAL A 107 10.27 6.76 6.00
N ASP A 108 11.13 6.73 7.00
CA ASP A 108 10.88 6.03 8.27
C ASP A 108 9.62 6.54 8.98
N ARG A 109 9.40 7.85 8.99
CA ARG A 109 8.22 8.46 9.63
C ARG A 109 6.93 8.06 8.95
N ILE A 110 6.88 8.05 7.62
CA ILE A 110 5.69 7.61 6.87
C ILE A 110 5.49 6.09 7.05
N MET A 111 6.56 5.29 6.97
CA MET A 111 6.45 3.83 7.10
C MET A 111 5.95 3.42 8.49
N ARG A 112 6.43 4.04 9.56
CA ARG A 112 5.89 3.82 10.92
C ARG A 112 4.42 4.23 11.08
N LEU A 113 3.98 5.26 10.36
CA LEU A 113 2.57 5.63 10.32
C LEU A 113 1.75 4.58 9.57
N GLN A 114 2.26 4.13 8.41
CA GLN A 114 1.59 3.14 7.57
C GLN A 114 1.50 1.77 8.26
N GLU A 115 2.54 1.33 8.96
CA GLU A 115 2.53 0.09 9.76
C GLU A 115 1.32 0.05 10.70
N ARG A 116 1.08 1.13 11.44
CA ARG A 116 -0.10 1.23 12.32
C ARG A 116 -1.42 1.23 11.57
N ILE A 117 -1.47 1.93 10.43
CA ILE A 117 -2.66 1.97 9.57
C ILE A 117 -2.95 0.57 9.01
N SER A 118 -1.92 -0.14 8.54
CA SER A 118 -2.03 -1.50 8.01
C SER A 118 -2.54 -2.46 9.07
N LEU A 119 -1.98 -2.42 10.28
CA LEU A 119 -2.46 -3.24 11.40
C LEU A 119 -3.94 -2.95 11.73
N GLU A 120 -4.34 -1.66 11.79
CA GLU A 120 -5.74 -1.28 12.02
C GLU A 120 -6.67 -1.81 10.90
N ASN A 121 -6.23 -1.78 9.65
CA ASN A 121 -7.02 -2.26 8.51
C ASN A 121 -7.10 -3.79 8.51
N ASN A 122 -6.00 -4.47 8.80
CA ASN A 122 -5.92 -5.93 8.87
C ASN A 122 -6.75 -6.49 10.03
N ALA A 123 -6.73 -5.85 11.20
CA ALA A 123 -7.53 -6.25 12.35
C ALA A 123 -9.04 -6.29 12.05
N LYS A 124 -9.54 -5.43 11.14
CA LYS A 124 -10.95 -5.45 10.70
C LYS A 124 -11.31 -6.68 9.88
N ARG A 125 -10.31 -7.37 9.32
CA ARG A 125 -10.50 -8.58 8.49
C ARG A 125 -10.55 -9.85 9.33
N VAL A 126 -10.08 -9.83 10.57
CA VAL A 126 -10.13 -10.99 11.48
C VAL A 126 -11.56 -11.45 11.67
N GLY A 127 -11.79 -12.75 11.53
CA GLY A 127 -13.10 -13.40 11.56
C GLY A 127 -13.85 -13.43 10.23
N GLN A 128 -13.41 -12.69 9.20
CA GLN A 128 -14.01 -12.72 7.86
C GLN A 128 -13.61 -13.98 7.09
N ILE A 129 -14.48 -14.39 6.18
CA ILE A 129 -14.19 -15.44 5.19
C ILE A 129 -13.80 -14.75 3.88
N MET A 130 -12.66 -15.16 3.31
CA MET A 130 -12.13 -14.62 2.06
C MET A 130 -11.83 -15.75 1.09
N SER A 131 -12.05 -15.50 -0.21
CA SER A 131 -11.61 -16.40 -1.27
C SER A 131 -10.17 -16.07 -1.64
N VAL A 132 -9.29 -17.05 -1.53
CA VAL A 132 -7.84 -16.89 -1.65
C VAL A 132 -7.31 -17.85 -2.71
N ILE A 133 -6.48 -17.35 -3.62
CA ILE A 133 -5.74 -18.18 -4.56
C ILE A 133 -4.41 -18.63 -3.92
N ILE A 134 -4.08 -19.91 -4.04
CA ILE A 134 -2.81 -20.42 -3.51
C ILE A 134 -1.68 -20.13 -4.48
N ASP A 135 -0.64 -19.46 -3.99
CA ASP A 135 0.56 -19.15 -4.75
C ASP A 135 1.67 -20.17 -4.56
N ARG A 136 1.91 -20.61 -3.33
CA ARG A 136 2.98 -21.57 -2.99
C ARG A 136 2.72 -22.29 -1.67
N LYS A 137 3.57 -23.29 -1.40
CA LYS A 137 3.62 -23.97 -0.09
C LYS A 137 4.96 -23.64 0.58
N GLU A 138 4.90 -23.30 1.86
CA GLU A 138 6.06 -23.07 2.71
C GLU A 138 5.95 -23.89 4.01
N GLY A 139 6.83 -24.89 4.16
CA GLY A 139 6.75 -25.81 5.31
C GLY A 139 5.38 -26.48 5.40
N ASP A 140 4.71 -26.27 6.54
CA ASP A 140 3.39 -26.83 6.82
C ASP A 140 2.24 -25.90 6.40
N PHE A 141 2.55 -24.66 5.98
CA PHE A 141 1.60 -23.67 5.58
C PHE A 141 1.51 -23.51 4.05
N TYR A 142 0.41 -22.93 3.61
CA TYR A 142 0.24 -22.45 2.25
C TYR A 142 0.19 -20.93 2.26
N ILE A 143 0.78 -20.33 1.24
CA ILE A 143 0.77 -18.90 1.03
C ILE A 143 -0.14 -18.60 -0.15
N GLY A 144 -1.02 -17.63 0.05
CA GLY A 144 -1.93 -17.20 -0.99
C GLY A 144 -2.24 -15.71 -0.88
N ARG A 145 -3.06 -15.21 -1.78
CA ARG A 145 -3.52 -13.83 -1.81
C ARG A 145 -5.00 -13.72 -2.14
N SER A 146 -5.61 -12.64 -1.70
CA SER A 146 -7.00 -12.32 -1.99
C SER A 146 -7.15 -11.58 -3.34
N GLU A 147 -8.39 -11.23 -3.70
CA GLU A 147 -8.67 -10.36 -4.87
C GLU A 147 -8.16 -8.92 -4.70
N TYR A 148 -7.72 -8.56 -3.50
CA TYR A 148 -7.25 -7.23 -3.12
C TYR A 148 -5.74 -7.07 -3.16
N ASP A 149 -5.01 -8.13 -3.51
CA ASP A 149 -3.55 -8.17 -3.37
C ASP A 149 -2.88 -8.53 -4.71
N SER A 150 -1.88 -7.75 -5.09
CA SER A 150 -1.03 -8.02 -6.25
C SER A 150 -0.01 -9.12 -5.93
N PRO A 151 0.31 -10.01 -6.88
CA PRO A 151 1.31 -11.05 -6.65
C PRO A 151 2.68 -10.46 -6.33
N GLU A 152 3.36 -11.02 -5.32
CA GLU A 152 4.76 -10.73 -4.97
C GLU A 152 5.05 -9.29 -4.49
N VAL A 153 4.04 -8.45 -4.36
CA VAL A 153 4.17 -7.04 -4.00
C VAL A 153 3.40 -6.69 -2.74
N ASP A 154 2.17 -7.21 -2.63
CA ASP A 154 1.27 -6.87 -1.55
C ASP A 154 1.26 -7.93 -0.45
N GLN A 155 0.26 -7.86 0.42
CA GLN A 155 0.07 -8.71 1.59
C GLN A 155 -0.09 -10.18 1.23
N GLU A 156 0.53 -11.04 2.02
CA GLU A 156 0.36 -12.47 1.96
C GLU A 156 -0.67 -12.97 2.99
N ILE A 157 -1.31 -14.08 2.66
CA ILE A 157 -2.20 -14.80 3.59
C ILE A 157 -1.57 -16.15 3.87
N VAL A 158 -1.13 -16.33 5.12
CA VAL A 158 -0.55 -17.58 5.64
C VAL A 158 -1.67 -18.49 6.08
N ILE A 159 -1.82 -19.64 5.41
CA ILE A 159 -2.99 -20.52 5.55
C ILE A 159 -2.59 -21.82 6.22
N ASP A 160 -3.20 -22.11 7.40
CA ASP A 160 -3.22 -23.45 7.94
C ASP A 160 -4.27 -24.27 7.19
N SER A 161 -3.81 -25.28 6.49
CA SER A 161 -4.66 -26.19 5.72
C SER A 161 -5.32 -27.28 6.56
N CYS A 162 -5.02 -27.31 7.86
CA CYS A 162 -5.48 -28.37 8.79
C CYS A 162 -5.18 -29.77 8.26
N GLY A 163 -4.00 -29.97 7.67
CA GLY A 163 -3.55 -31.25 7.12
C GLY A 163 -4.06 -31.59 5.71
N LYS A 164 -4.88 -30.75 5.08
CA LYS A 164 -5.32 -30.98 3.69
C LYS A 164 -4.29 -30.50 2.68
N ARG A 165 -4.24 -31.17 1.56
CA ARG A 165 -3.42 -30.75 0.43
C ARG A 165 -4.16 -29.70 -0.39
N LEU A 166 -3.59 -28.49 -0.48
CA LEU A 166 -4.05 -27.43 -1.37
C LEU A 166 -3.19 -27.41 -2.65
N TYR A 167 -3.77 -26.89 -3.72
CA TYR A 167 -3.12 -26.87 -5.03
C TYR A 167 -2.87 -25.43 -5.48
N ARG A 168 -1.65 -25.15 -5.93
CA ARG A 168 -1.27 -23.87 -6.50
C ARG A 168 -2.22 -23.47 -7.65
N GLY A 169 -2.61 -22.19 -7.69
CA GLY A 169 -3.51 -21.64 -8.69
C GLY A 169 -4.99 -21.99 -8.50
N ARG A 170 -5.35 -22.66 -7.40
CA ARG A 170 -6.73 -22.93 -7.04
C ARG A 170 -7.21 -21.97 -5.96
N PHE A 171 -8.50 -21.64 -6.00
CA PHE A 171 -9.17 -20.84 -5.00
C PHE A 171 -9.72 -21.68 -3.87
N TYR A 172 -9.59 -21.17 -2.66
CA TYR A 172 -10.14 -21.76 -1.44
C TYR A 172 -10.71 -20.67 -0.57
N ASP A 173 -11.82 -20.97 0.13
CA ASP A 173 -12.35 -20.08 1.13
C ASP A 173 -11.61 -20.32 2.45
N VAL A 174 -11.08 -19.26 3.03
CA VAL A 174 -10.34 -19.28 4.28
C VAL A 174 -10.94 -18.27 5.26
N LYS A 175 -10.92 -18.60 6.53
CA LYS A 175 -11.33 -17.69 7.61
C LYS A 175 -10.07 -17.04 8.17
N ILE A 176 -10.02 -15.73 8.17
CA ILE A 176 -8.94 -14.97 8.80
C ILE A 176 -9.00 -15.16 10.30
N THR A 177 -7.93 -15.65 10.90
CA THR A 177 -7.84 -16.00 12.32
C THR A 177 -7.03 -14.98 13.11
N ASP A 178 -6.03 -14.36 12.47
CA ASP A 178 -5.14 -13.37 13.09
C ASP A 178 -4.54 -12.46 12.03
N CYS A 179 -3.84 -11.40 12.45
CA CYS A 179 -3.17 -10.47 11.56
C CYS A 179 -1.93 -9.86 12.19
N GLU A 180 -0.99 -9.51 11.35
CA GLU A 180 0.11 -8.60 11.60
C GLU A 180 -0.05 -7.33 10.73
N ASP A 181 0.93 -6.44 10.81
CA ASP A 181 0.93 -5.19 10.02
C ASP A 181 0.95 -5.45 8.51
N TYR A 182 1.67 -6.49 8.06
CA TYR A 182 1.81 -6.81 6.63
C TYR A 182 1.21 -8.15 6.22
N ASP A 183 0.85 -9.05 7.14
CA ASP A 183 0.34 -10.38 6.81
C ASP A 183 -0.96 -10.71 7.53
N LEU A 184 -1.71 -11.63 6.91
CA LEU A 184 -2.90 -12.24 7.51
C LEU A 184 -2.66 -13.72 7.76
N TYR A 185 -3.22 -14.22 8.84
CA TYR A 185 -3.23 -15.65 9.16
C TYR A 185 -4.65 -16.19 8.99
N ALA A 186 -4.75 -17.37 8.43
CA ALA A 186 -6.05 -17.94 8.10
C ALA A 186 -6.08 -19.46 8.29
N SER A 187 -7.27 -19.99 8.50
CA SER A 187 -7.55 -21.42 8.43
C SER A 187 -8.53 -21.73 7.31
N LEU A 188 -8.36 -22.90 6.70
CA LEU A 188 -9.25 -23.40 5.64
C LEU A 188 -10.68 -23.52 6.16
N VAL A 189 -11.65 -22.97 5.42
CA VAL A 189 -13.07 -23.20 5.69
C VAL A 189 -13.46 -24.51 5.06
N TYR A 190 -14.00 -25.42 5.87
CA TYR A 190 -14.57 -26.68 5.36
C TYR A 190 -15.99 -26.42 4.86
N VAL A 191 -16.23 -26.72 3.60
CA VAL A 191 -17.58 -26.96 3.11
C VAL A 191 -17.78 -28.47 3.27
N ASP A 192 -18.65 -28.86 4.20
CA ASP A 192 -19.09 -30.25 4.38
C ASP A 192 -19.77 -30.78 3.11
#